data_f8b9bda4378b67399a5500fb61be6711
#
_entry.id   f8b9bda4378b67399a5500fb61be6711
#
_cell.length_a   1.000
_cell.length_b   1.000
_cell.length_c   1.000
_cell.angle_alpha   90.00
_cell.angle_beta   90.00
_cell.angle_gamma   90.00
#
_symmetry.space_group_name_H-M   'P 1'
#
loop_
_entity.id
_entity.type
_entity.pdbx_description
1 polymer ?
#
loop_
_entity_poly.entity_id
_entity_poly.type
_entity_poly.pdbx_seq_one_letter_code
_entity_poly.pdbx_strand_id
1 'polypeptide(L)'
;MKMGRKKFRIATVILLIVCMIVLCMQNVKYGNMYNLADEEILADYPEVHHTTFYSSSILDNREFEARMLLMCGNSSICNLTSTQQATMELSVERNWGKGRLLLKNQESGEICSVPLENGDTEIGLDTGKYQVFLIGKWFGGNLTLKSDDILF
;
A
#
# COMPACT_ATOMS: atom_id res chain seq x y z
N MET A 1 -23.02 -33.72 -22.59
CA MET A 1 -21.89 -33.72 -23.57
C MET A 1 -20.57 -33.80 -22.78
N LYS A 2 -19.92 -34.98 -22.74
CA LYS A 2 -18.64 -35.17 -21.99
C LYS A 2 -17.51 -34.56 -22.80
N MET A 3 -17.05 -33.38 -22.41
CA MET A 3 -15.83 -32.79 -22.98
C MET A 3 -14.64 -33.69 -22.64
N GLY A 4 -13.91 -34.21 -23.66
CA GLY A 4 -12.80 -35.12 -23.43
C GLY A 4 -11.73 -34.46 -22.54
N ARG A 5 -11.12 -35.23 -21.62
CA ARG A 5 -10.13 -34.75 -20.63
C ARG A 5 -9.04 -33.87 -21.25
N LYS A 6 -8.64 -34.12 -22.49
CA LYS A 6 -7.62 -33.32 -23.20
C LYS A 6 -8.12 -31.91 -23.56
N LYS A 7 -9.37 -31.78 -24.04
CA LYS A 7 -10.00 -30.47 -24.35
C LYS A 7 -10.22 -29.67 -23.07
N PHE A 8 -10.62 -30.33 -21.97
CA PHE A 8 -10.77 -29.64 -20.69
C PHE A 8 -9.45 -29.06 -20.17
N ARG A 9 -8.35 -29.81 -20.22
CA ARG A 9 -7.01 -29.33 -19.81
C ARG A 9 -6.54 -28.14 -20.65
N ILE A 10 -6.75 -28.18 -21.97
CA ILE A 10 -6.40 -27.06 -22.85
C ILE A 10 -7.22 -25.82 -22.51
N ALA A 11 -8.53 -25.95 -22.30
CA ALA A 11 -9.39 -24.84 -21.91
C ALA A 11 -8.97 -24.23 -20.57
N THR A 12 -8.60 -25.05 -19.59
CA THR A 12 -8.11 -24.59 -18.28
C THR A 12 -6.80 -23.80 -18.42
N VAL A 13 -5.85 -24.29 -19.22
CA VAL A 13 -4.58 -23.59 -19.46
C VAL A 13 -4.81 -22.23 -20.14
N ILE A 14 -5.67 -22.19 -21.17
CA ILE A 14 -6.02 -20.95 -21.86
C ILE A 14 -6.65 -19.96 -20.88
N LEU A 15 -7.59 -20.41 -20.04
CA LEU A 15 -8.23 -19.56 -19.04
C LEU A 15 -7.21 -18.97 -18.05
N LEU A 16 -6.28 -19.78 -17.55
CA LEU A 16 -5.21 -19.33 -16.67
C LEU A 16 -4.30 -18.27 -17.33
N ILE A 17 -3.96 -18.47 -18.60
CA ILE A 17 -3.15 -17.50 -19.37
C ILE A 17 -3.91 -16.18 -19.51
N VAL A 18 -5.20 -16.22 -19.85
CA VAL A 18 -6.03 -15.02 -19.97
C VAL A 18 -6.14 -14.29 -18.64
N CYS A 19 -6.39 -15.01 -17.54
CA CYS A 19 -6.41 -14.42 -16.20
C CYS A 19 -5.07 -13.75 -15.84
N MET A 20 -3.94 -14.41 -16.14
CA MET A 20 -2.61 -13.82 -15.92
C MET A 20 -2.40 -12.55 -16.74
N ILE A 21 -2.80 -12.54 -18.01
CA ILE A 21 -2.69 -11.34 -18.87
C ILE A 21 -3.51 -10.19 -18.29
N VAL A 22 -4.76 -10.44 -17.89
CA VAL A 22 -5.63 -9.41 -17.30
C VAL A 22 -5.04 -8.85 -16.00
N LEU A 23 -4.54 -9.71 -15.12
CA LEU A 23 -3.85 -9.30 -13.89
C LEU A 23 -2.61 -8.45 -14.20
N CYS A 24 -1.78 -8.87 -15.16
CA CYS A 24 -0.61 -8.10 -15.56
C CYS A 24 -0.98 -6.72 -16.10
N MET A 25 -2.00 -6.64 -16.95
CA MET A 25 -2.45 -5.35 -17.51
C MET A 25 -2.95 -4.39 -16.43
N GLN A 26 -3.73 -4.89 -15.47
CA GLN A 26 -4.20 -4.08 -14.35
C GLN A 26 -3.03 -3.58 -13.50
N ASN A 27 -2.09 -4.48 -13.15
CA ASN A 27 -0.94 -4.10 -12.35
C ASN A 27 -0.01 -3.10 -13.06
N VAL A 28 0.15 -3.20 -14.38
CA VAL A 28 0.89 -2.18 -15.17
C VAL A 28 0.18 -0.84 -15.12
N LYS A 29 -1.14 -0.83 -15.31
CA LYS A 29 -1.95 0.40 -15.26
C LYS A 29 -1.79 1.12 -13.92
N TYR A 30 -2.02 0.42 -12.83
CA TYR A 30 -1.95 1.01 -11.48
C TYR A 30 -0.52 1.25 -11.01
N GLY A 31 0.44 0.40 -11.39
CA GLY A 31 1.84 0.55 -11.02
C GLY A 31 2.51 1.79 -11.61
N ASN A 32 1.99 2.33 -12.71
CA ASN A 32 2.49 3.58 -13.29
C ASN A 32 2.23 4.81 -12.40
N MET A 33 1.20 4.77 -11.55
CA MET A 33 0.92 5.82 -10.57
C MET A 33 2.07 6.06 -9.59
N TYR A 34 2.89 5.05 -9.35
CA TYR A 34 4.08 5.17 -8.49
C TYR A 34 5.05 6.27 -8.94
N ASN A 35 5.07 6.60 -10.22
CA ASN A 35 5.98 7.60 -10.80
C ASN A 35 5.39 9.03 -10.86
N LEU A 36 4.12 9.19 -10.47
CA LEU A 36 3.47 10.50 -10.42
C LEU A 36 3.92 11.29 -9.18
N ALA A 37 3.75 12.60 -9.21
CA ALA A 37 3.95 13.44 -8.03
C ALA A 37 2.94 13.10 -6.93
N ASP A 38 3.34 13.29 -5.67
CA ASP A 38 2.51 12.91 -4.52
C ASP A 38 1.19 13.70 -4.49
N GLU A 39 1.24 15.00 -4.83
CA GLU A 39 0.06 15.86 -4.92
C GLU A 39 -0.90 15.42 -6.02
N GLU A 40 -0.38 14.98 -7.17
CA GLU A 40 -1.17 14.47 -8.29
C GLU A 40 -1.88 13.16 -7.91
N ILE A 41 -1.17 12.25 -7.22
CA ILE A 41 -1.76 11.00 -6.76
C ILE A 41 -2.92 11.27 -5.81
N LEU A 42 -2.75 12.18 -4.85
CA LEU A 42 -3.77 12.46 -3.83
C LEU A 42 -4.92 13.35 -4.32
N ALA A 43 -4.72 14.13 -5.39
CA ALA A 43 -5.76 14.95 -6.00
C ALA A 43 -6.64 14.15 -6.98
N ASP A 44 -6.00 13.42 -7.90
CA ASP A 44 -6.68 12.77 -9.02
C ASP A 44 -6.99 11.29 -8.77
N TYR A 45 -6.26 10.66 -7.84
CA TYR A 45 -6.35 9.22 -7.56
C TYR A 45 -6.40 8.95 -6.05
N PRO A 46 -7.45 9.41 -5.34
CA PRO A 46 -7.52 9.28 -3.88
C PRO A 46 -7.50 7.82 -3.40
N GLU A 47 -8.12 6.90 -4.14
CA GLU A 47 -8.06 5.47 -3.87
C GLU A 47 -8.22 4.67 -5.17
N VAL A 48 -7.09 4.31 -5.79
CA VAL A 48 -7.08 3.48 -7.00
C VAL A 48 -5.99 2.44 -6.89
N HIS A 49 -6.36 1.22 -6.54
CA HIS A 49 -5.39 0.15 -6.34
C HIS A 49 -5.90 -1.21 -6.82
N HIS A 50 -4.95 -2.10 -7.06
CA HIS A 50 -5.16 -3.53 -7.18
C HIS A 50 -4.31 -4.24 -6.13
N THR A 51 -4.97 -4.94 -5.21
CA THR A 51 -4.30 -5.66 -4.12
C THR A 51 -4.76 -7.12 -4.14
N THR A 52 -3.81 -8.05 -4.22
CA THR A 52 -4.12 -9.49 -4.25
C THR A 52 -4.46 -10.02 -2.86
N PHE A 53 -3.76 -9.54 -1.85
CA PHE A 53 -4.01 -9.86 -0.45
C PHE A 53 -3.62 -8.66 0.41
N TYR A 54 -4.51 -8.31 1.32
CA TYR A 54 -4.27 -7.25 2.30
C TYR A 54 -4.86 -7.67 3.63
N SER A 55 -4.10 -7.51 4.69
CA SER A 55 -4.60 -7.57 6.06
C SER A 55 -3.97 -6.44 6.87
N SER A 56 -4.73 -5.84 7.77
CA SER A 56 -4.23 -4.84 8.70
C SER A 56 -4.83 -5.05 10.08
N SER A 57 -4.10 -4.60 11.09
CA SER A 57 -4.52 -4.60 12.49
C SER A 57 -3.98 -3.37 13.21
N ILE A 58 -4.74 -2.87 14.17
CA ILE A 58 -4.30 -1.85 15.12
C ILE A 58 -4.14 -2.54 16.46
N LEU A 59 -2.95 -2.42 17.06
CA LEU A 59 -2.60 -2.99 18.34
C LEU A 59 -2.49 -1.85 19.37
N ASP A 60 -3.28 -1.91 20.43
CA ASP A 60 -3.27 -0.95 21.55
C ASP A 60 -3.38 0.54 21.17
N ASN A 61 -3.96 0.85 20.01
CA ASN A 61 -4.05 2.19 19.40
C ASN A 61 -2.71 2.91 19.19
N ARG A 62 -1.58 2.22 19.31
CA ARG A 62 -0.21 2.78 19.20
C ARG A 62 0.64 2.07 18.15
N GLU A 63 0.13 0.99 17.62
CA GLU A 63 0.82 0.19 16.63
C GLU A 63 -0.15 -0.23 15.53
N PHE A 64 0.22 0.00 14.29
CA PHE A 64 -0.51 -0.42 13.10
C PHE A 64 0.37 -1.38 12.29
N GLU A 65 -0.16 -2.54 12.00
CA GLU A 65 0.48 -3.51 11.12
C GLU A 65 -0.31 -3.68 9.83
N ALA A 66 0.39 -3.82 8.72
CA ALA A 66 -0.21 -4.21 7.44
C ALA A 66 0.67 -5.22 6.70
N ARG A 67 0.02 -6.21 6.08
CA ARG A 67 0.65 -7.25 5.26
C ARG A 67 0.02 -7.26 3.88
N MET A 68 0.85 -7.29 2.86
CA MET A 68 0.42 -7.29 1.46
C MET A 68 1.19 -8.32 0.68
N LEU A 69 0.46 -9.13 -0.10
CA LEU A 69 1.12 -10.05 -1.05
C LEU A 69 1.53 -9.30 -2.31
N LEU A 70 0.62 -8.49 -2.85
CA LEU A 70 0.90 -7.72 -4.05
C LEU A 70 -0.01 -6.49 -4.09
N MET A 71 0.57 -5.32 -4.22
CA MET A 71 -0.15 -4.06 -4.35
C MET A 71 0.42 -3.20 -5.48
N CYS A 72 -0.48 -2.65 -6.30
CA CYS A 72 -0.19 -1.64 -7.30
C CYS A 72 -1.21 -0.51 -7.18
N GLY A 73 -0.75 0.74 -7.21
CA GLY A 73 -1.61 1.92 -7.09
C GLY A 73 -1.52 2.57 -5.71
N ASN A 74 -2.58 3.27 -5.33
CA ASN A 74 -2.69 4.08 -4.11
C ASN A 74 -3.86 3.59 -3.24
N SER A 75 -3.63 3.38 -1.96
CA SER A 75 -4.66 3.02 -0.99
C SER A 75 -4.45 3.73 0.34
N SER A 76 -5.52 4.30 0.90
CA SER A 76 -5.54 4.74 2.29
C SER A 76 -5.50 3.52 3.21
N ILE A 77 -4.56 3.48 4.15
CA ILE A 77 -4.35 2.32 5.02
C ILE A 77 -4.73 2.58 6.47
N CYS A 78 -4.53 3.79 6.98
CA CYS A 78 -4.97 4.19 8.33
C CYS A 78 -5.05 5.72 8.44
N ASN A 79 -5.63 6.18 9.55
CA ASN A 79 -5.55 7.55 10.02
C ASN A 79 -4.80 7.55 11.34
N LEU A 80 -4.08 8.63 11.61
CA LEU A 80 -3.39 8.81 12.88
C LEU A 80 -3.56 10.25 13.40
N THR A 81 -3.42 10.41 14.71
CA THR A 81 -3.52 11.72 15.36
C THR A 81 -2.30 11.92 16.25
N SER A 82 -1.59 13.03 16.04
CA SER A 82 -0.50 13.49 16.87
C SER A 82 -0.95 14.75 17.63
N THR A 83 -0.92 14.70 18.96
CA THR A 83 -1.33 15.83 19.82
C THR A 83 -0.17 16.77 20.14
N GLN A 84 1.05 16.37 19.84
CA GLN A 84 2.29 17.13 20.01
C GLN A 84 3.28 16.72 18.91
N GLN A 85 4.41 17.41 18.81
CA GLN A 85 5.49 16.93 17.94
C GLN A 85 5.97 15.57 18.44
N ALA A 86 5.94 14.57 17.55
CA ALA A 86 6.20 13.19 17.90
C ALA A 86 7.03 12.48 16.81
N THR A 87 7.62 11.36 17.21
CA THR A 87 8.33 10.47 16.28
C THR A 87 7.58 9.16 16.15
N MET A 88 7.42 8.71 14.92
CA MET A 88 6.85 7.42 14.57
C MET A 88 7.94 6.54 13.95
N GLU A 89 8.04 5.32 14.42
CA GLU A 89 8.90 4.29 13.84
C GLU A 89 8.14 3.55 12.73
N LEU A 90 8.75 3.46 11.56
CA LEU A 90 8.30 2.66 10.43
C LEU A 90 9.25 1.48 10.25
N SER A 91 8.80 0.27 10.48
CA SER A 91 9.51 -0.98 10.16
C SER A 91 8.96 -1.58 8.87
N VAL A 92 9.85 -1.98 7.97
CA VAL A 92 9.49 -2.55 6.66
C VAL A 92 10.22 -3.85 6.40
N GLU A 93 9.47 -4.89 6.05
CA GLU A 93 9.96 -6.13 5.50
C GLU A 93 9.45 -6.28 4.05
N ARG A 94 10.18 -5.73 3.10
CA ARG A 94 9.84 -5.79 1.67
C ARG A 94 10.33 -7.09 1.04
N ASN A 95 9.42 -7.84 0.47
CA ASN A 95 9.72 -9.08 -0.27
C ASN A 95 10.04 -8.78 -1.75
N TRP A 96 9.27 -7.86 -2.37
CA TRP A 96 9.46 -7.47 -3.78
C TRP A 96 8.80 -6.12 -4.09
N GLY A 97 9.09 -5.61 -5.28
CA GLY A 97 8.52 -4.37 -5.80
C GLY A 97 9.06 -3.12 -5.15
N LYS A 98 8.32 -2.04 -5.26
CA LYS A 98 8.61 -0.72 -4.68
C LYS A 98 7.37 -0.19 -3.99
N GLY A 99 7.56 0.51 -2.88
CA GLY A 99 6.49 1.18 -2.16
C GLY A 99 6.98 2.47 -1.52
N ARG A 100 6.04 3.36 -1.23
CA ARG A 100 6.24 4.53 -0.37
C ARG A 100 4.99 4.82 0.43
N LEU A 101 5.15 5.38 1.61
CA LEU A 101 4.07 5.96 2.39
C LEU A 101 3.94 7.44 2.08
N LEU A 102 2.72 7.93 1.98
CA LEU A 102 2.40 9.34 2.00
C LEU A 102 1.59 9.62 3.26
N LEU A 103 2.07 10.53 4.09
CA LEU A 103 1.38 11.03 5.26
C LEU A 103 0.88 12.43 4.95
N LYS A 104 -0.43 12.58 4.76
CA LYS A 104 -1.07 13.86 4.47
C LYS A 104 -1.65 14.44 5.75
N ASN A 105 -1.12 15.57 6.19
CA ASN A 105 -1.74 16.35 7.26
C ASN A 105 -3.07 16.94 6.74
N GLN A 106 -4.16 16.62 7.43
CA GLN A 106 -5.51 17.02 6.99
C GLN A 106 -5.81 18.51 7.25
N GLU A 107 -5.05 19.16 8.12
CA GLU A 107 -5.24 20.56 8.48
C GLU A 107 -4.37 21.49 7.64
N SER A 108 -3.07 21.20 7.51
CA SER A 108 -2.14 22.01 6.69
C SER A 108 -2.13 21.61 5.21
N GLY A 109 -2.54 20.39 4.88
CA GLY A 109 -2.43 19.82 3.54
C GLY A 109 -1.02 19.35 3.19
N GLU A 110 -0.05 19.48 4.09
CA GLU A 110 1.32 19.07 3.88
C GLU A 110 1.44 17.54 3.70
N ILE A 111 2.32 17.13 2.79
CA ILE A 111 2.54 15.73 2.45
C ILE A 111 3.99 15.36 2.76
N CYS A 112 4.17 14.35 3.62
CA CYS A 112 5.45 13.71 3.87
C CYS A 112 5.50 12.38 3.11
N SER A 113 6.55 12.18 2.31
CA SER A 113 6.74 10.96 1.50
C SER A 113 7.93 10.15 2.02
N VAL A 114 7.69 8.89 2.35
CA VAL A 114 8.70 7.99 2.93
C VAL A 114 8.82 6.72 2.08
N PRO A 115 9.98 6.44 1.45
CA PRO A 115 10.18 5.22 0.69
C PRO A 115 10.15 3.99 1.61
N LEU A 116 9.54 2.89 1.13
CA LEU A 116 9.50 1.61 1.84
C LEU A 116 10.74 0.79 1.49
N GLU A 117 11.80 1.00 2.23
CA GLU A 117 13.03 0.21 2.17
C GLU A 117 13.10 -0.72 3.38
N ASN A 118 13.78 -1.86 3.25
CA ASN A 118 13.90 -2.81 4.35
C ASN A 118 14.64 -2.19 5.55
N GLY A 119 14.11 -2.41 6.73
CA GLY A 119 14.63 -1.90 8.00
C GLY A 119 13.70 -0.90 8.66
N ASP A 120 14.26 -0.19 9.64
CA ASP A 120 13.54 0.75 10.46
C ASP A 120 13.88 2.19 10.06
N THR A 121 12.89 3.05 10.03
CA THR A 121 13.02 4.49 9.71
C THR A 121 12.18 5.29 10.68
N GLU A 122 12.75 6.37 11.22
CA GLU A 122 12.04 7.32 12.07
C GLU A 122 11.40 8.43 11.20
N ILE A 123 10.15 8.74 11.49
CA ILE A 123 9.36 9.77 10.81
C ILE A 123 8.94 10.79 11.86
N GLY A 124 9.44 12.02 11.74
CA GLY A 124 8.99 13.14 12.56
C GLY A 124 7.62 13.66 12.09
N LEU A 125 6.69 13.84 12.99
CA LEU A 125 5.36 14.38 12.73
C LEU A 125 5.09 15.57 13.63
N ASP A 126 4.55 16.62 13.05
CA ASP A 126 4.00 17.75 13.78
C ASP A 126 2.62 17.41 14.37
N THR A 127 2.08 18.31 15.18
CA THR A 127 0.71 18.19 15.70
C THR A 127 -0.29 18.19 14.54
N GLY A 128 -1.27 17.29 14.59
CA GLY A 128 -2.33 17.27 13.58
C GLY A 128 -2.93 15.88 13.36
N LYS A 129 -3.89 15.84 12.45
CA LYS A 129 -4.52 14.60 11.96
C LYS A 129 -3.94 14.26 10.60
N TYR A 130 -3.51 13.03 10.46
CA TYR A 130 -2.89 12.54 9.23
C TYR A 130 -3.69 11.40 8.65
N GLN A 131 -3.80 11.41 7.34
CA GLN A 131 -4.23 10.24 6.56
C GLN A 131 -2.99 9.60 5.93
N VAL A 132 -2.86 8.29 6.11
CA VAL A 132 -1.70 7.53 5.63
C VAL A 132 -2.12 6.75 4.40
N PHE A 133 -1.37 6.97 3.31
CA PHE A 133 -1.57 6.26 2.05
C PHE A 133 -0.36 5.39 1.76
N LEU A 134 -0.62 4.23 1.22
CA LEU A 134 0.40 3.35 0.66
C LEU A 134 0.35 3.43 -0.86
N ILE A 135 1.48 3.76 -1.46
CA ILE A 135 1.66 3.76 -2.90
C ILE A 135 2.54 2.58 -3.27
N GLY A 136 2.04 1.67 -4.10
CA GLY A 136 2.75 0.46 -4.49
C GLY A 136 2.96 0.34 -5.99
N LYS A 137 4.13 -0.21 -6.37
CA LYS A 137 4.43 -0.73 -7.69
C LYS A 137 4.94 -2.15 -7.55
N TRP A 138 4.03 -3.12 -7.69
CA TRP A 138 4.29 -4.53 -7.43
C TRP A 138 4.77 -4.78 -5.99
N PHE A 139 4.34 -3.91 -5.04
CA PHE A 139 4.80 -3.99 -3.67
C PHE A 139 4.23 -5.21 -2.96
N GLY A 140 5.10 -5.97 -2.32
CA GLY A 140 4.72 -7.05 -1.40
C GLY A 140 5.64 -7.08 -0.20
N GLY A 141 5.05 -7.20 0.98
CA GLY A 141 5.79 -7.16 2.24
C GLY A 141 4.91 -6.88 3.44
N ASN A 142 5.56 -6.66 4.56
CA ASN A 142 4.95 -6.24 5.82
C ASN A 142 5.42 -4.84 6.15
N LEU A 143 4.57 -4.05 6.78
CA LEU A 143 4.95 -2.79 7.38
C LEU A 143 4.32 -2.65 8.76
N THR A 144 5.05 -2.04 9.67
CA THR A 144 4.59 -1.70 11.02
C THR A 144 4.87 -0.23 11.27
N LEU A 145 3.85 0.50 11.73
CA LEU A 145 3.97 1.86 12.23
C LEU A 145 3.76 1.82 13.74
N LYS A 146 4.68 2.41 14.51
CA LYS A 146 4.62 2.39 15.96
C LYS A 146 5.04 3.73 16.55
N SER A 147 4.33 4.16 17.60
CA SER A 147 4.69 5.34 18.38
C SER A 147 4.02 5.32 19.74
N ASP A 148 4.69 5.85 20.76
CA ASP A 148 4.11 6.03 22.10
C ASP A 148 3.23 7.29 22.20
N ASP A 149 3.43 8.26 21.30
CA ASP A 149 2.80 9.60 21.34
C ASP A 149 1.75 9.82 20.23
N ILE A 150 1.51 8.81 19.40
CA ILE A 150 0.58 8.89 18.27
C ILE A 150 -0.53 7.85 18.46
N LEU A 151 -1.76 8.24 18.15
CA LEU A 151 -2.93 7.35 18.15
C LEU A 151 -3.34 7.00 16.70
N PHE A 152 -3.50 5.70 16.45
CA PHE A 152 -3.99 5.15 15.18
C PHE A 152 -5.50 4.97 15.20
#